data_d1faf7141a45deb407f52867b47bed23
#
_entry.id   d1faf7141a45deb407f52867b47bed23
#
_cell.length_a   1.000
_cell.length_b   1.000
_cell.length_c   1.000
_cell.angle_alpha   90.00
_cell.angle_beta   90.00
_cell.angle_gamma   90.00
#
_symmetry.space_group_name_H-M   'P 1'
#
loop_
_entity.id
_entity.type
_entity.pdbx_description
1 polymer ?
#
loop_
_entity_poly.entity_id
_entity_poly.type
_entity_poly.pdbx_seq_one_letter_code
_entity_poly.pdbx_strand_id
1 'polypeptide(L)'
;SAYIYHKNENMRGDAIEREQIGGARAKDQQTTYGFTLGGPIVKDKLFFFVNGEMVKTPTIANRWRGSENGVGNADNYISRTKLSDLKTVSDFVKNKYGYDTGSFTDFPADESNYKLLARIDWNITDKHRLALRYNYTKNRRWSSPNGTSMDGGTRAANYRTSLYSMSFANSMYAQDNNVHTLSFDLNSRLTDNISNQFLATWSKLDDIRSSNSSEFPFIDILDGGQKSVDGKADADGTDN
;
A
#
# COMPACT_ATOMS: atom_id res chain seq x y z
N SER A 1 21.20 16.30 -8.87
CA SER A 1 19.95 17.06 -8.65
C SER A 1 19.14 16.46 -7.49
N ALA A 2 18.28 17.27 -6.89
CA ALA A 2 17.25 16.83 -5.96
C ALA A 2 15.93 17.47 -6.38
N TYR A 3 14.81 16.79 -6.13
CA TYR A 3 13.49 17.27 -6.48
C TYR A 3 12.43 16.79 -5.50
N ILE A 4 11.36 17.58 -5.41
CA ILE A 4 10.15 17.25 -4.66
C ILE A 4 8.96 17.56 -5.57
N TYR A 5 8.09 16.58 -5.75
CA TYR A 5 6.80 16.76 -6.40
C TYR A 5 5.69 16.51 -5.40
N HIS A 6 4.71 17.37 -5.37
CA HIS A 6 3.53 17.20 -4.54
C HIS A 6 2.28 17.39 -5.38
N LYS A 7 1.31 16.48 -5.24
CA LYS A 7 -0.04 16.66 -5.77
C LYS A 7 -1.05 16.47 -4.64
N ASN A 8 -2.19 17.13 -4.77
CA ASN A 8 -3.33 16.96 -3.89
C ASN A 8 -4.65 17.03 -4.68
N GLU A 9 -5.76 16.77 -4.02
CA GLU A 9 -7.10 16.78 -4.60
C GLU A 9 -7.48 18.12 -5.26
N ASN A 10 -6.91 19.23 -4.82
CA ASN A 10 -7.22 20.57 -5.36
C ASN A 10 -6.51 20.86 -6.69
N MET A 11 -5.54 20.02 -7.08
CA MET A 11 -4.83 20.13 -8.36
C MET A 11 -5.55 19.40 -9.49
N ARG A 12 -6.69 18.76 -9.22
CA ARG A 12 -7.52 18.12 -10.24
C ARG A 12 -8.41 19.16 -10.93
N GLY A 13 -8.65 18.96 -12.23
CA GLY A 13 -9.63 19.77 -12.97
C GLY A 13 -11.04 19.63 -12.40
N ASP A 14 -11.82 20.69 -12.51
CA ASP A 14 -13.20 20.75 -12.00
C ASP A 14 -14.22 20.30 -13.04
N ALA A 15 -13.82 20.16 -14.28
CA ALA A 15 -14.70 19.82 -15.38
C ALA A 15 -14.04 18.88 -16.39
N ILE A 16 -14.84 18.03 -17.00
CA ILE A 16 -14.49 17.23 -18.17
C ILE A 16 -15.38 17.67 -19.32
N GLU A 17 -14.78 18.07 -20.46
CA GLU A 17 -15.51 18.51 -21.66
C GLU A 17 -16.58 19.59 -21.40
N ARG A 18 -16.33 20.52 -20.48
CA ARG A 18 -17.22 21.59 -20.02
C ARG A 18 -18.31 21.17 -19.04
N GLU A 19 -18.43 19.88 -18.71
CA GLU A 19 -19.31 19.43 -17.65
C GLU A 19 -18.59 19.45 -16.29
N GLN A 20 -19.19 20.09 -15.31
CA GLN A 20 -18.66 20.17 -13.95
C GLN A 20 -18.74 18.82 -13.27
N ILE A 21 -17.62 18.38 -12.70
CA ILE A 21 -17.59 17.17 -11.87
C ILE A 21 -18.16 17.54 -10.50
N GLY A 22 -19.41 17.14 -10.25
CA GLY A 22 -20.08 17.40 -8.96
C GLY A 22 -19.58 16.48 -7.85
N GLY A 23 -19.75 16.91 -6.58
CA GLY A 23 -19.50 16.13 -5.37
C GLY A 23 -18.22 16.49 -4.64
N ALA A 24 -18.14 16.06 -3.36
CA ALA A 24 -16.97 16.27 -2.52
C ALA A 24 -15.81 15.38 -3.01
N ARG A 25 -14.65 16.01 -3.17
CA ARG A 25 -13.44 15.30 -3.60
C ARG A 25 -12.87 14.47 -2.47
N ALA A 26 -12.60 13.21 -2.74
CA ALA A 26 -11.81 12.38 -1.84
C ALA A 26 -10.37 12.93 -1.75
N LYS A 27 -9.78 12.90 -0.56
CA LYS A 27 -8.36 13.20 -0.38
C LYS A 27 -7.52 12.32 -1.31
N ASP A 28 -6.67 12.95 -2.10
CA ASP A 28 -5.71 12.28 -2.99
C ASP A 28 -4.41 13.06 -2.94
N GLN A 29 -3.58 12.72 -1.99
CA GLN A 29 -2.30 13.37 -1.78
C GLN A 29 -1.18 12.41 -2.14
N GLN A 30 -0.18 12.92 -2.84
CA GLN A 30 1.04 12.17 -3.11
C GLN A 30 2.23 13.12 -3.07
N THR A 31 3.27 12.71 -2.38
CA THR A 31 4.54 13.44 -2.37
C THR A 31 5.64 12.51 -2.84
N THR A 32 6.38 12.96 -3.84
CA THR A 32 7.55 12.27 -4.37
C THR A 32 8.80 13.06 -4.02
N TYR A 33 9.74 12.39 -3.40
CA TYR A 33 11.08 12.90 -3.11
C TYR A 33 12.06 12.14 -3.98
N GLY A 34 12.98 12.83 -4.60
CA GLY A 34 13.99 12.18 -5.42
C GLY A 34 15.31 12.92 -5.47
N PHE A 35 16.36 12.17 -5.73
CA PHE A 35 17.66 12.71 -5.98
C PHE A 35 18.39 11.90 -7.06
N THR A 36 19.29 12.57 -7.76
CA THR A 36 20.26 11.93 -8.66
C THR A 36 21.65 12.48 -8.40
N LEU A 37 22.62 11.59 -8.38
CA LEU A 37 24.03 11.91 -8.27
C LEU A 37 24.81 11.05 -9.26
N GLY A 38 25.69 11.67 -10.01
CA GLY A 38 26.54 10.94 -10.95
C GLY A 38 27.74 11.77 -11.39
N GLY A 39 28.77 11.08 -11.80
CA GLY A 39 29.97 11.70 -12.28
C GLY A 39 31.12 10.71 -12.48
N PRO A 40 32.29 11.20 -12.91
CA PRO A 40 33.46 10.37 -13.05
C PRO A 40 34.10 10.07 -11.68
N ILE A 41 34.39 8.79 -11.42
CA ILE A 41 35.30 8.34 -10.37
C ILE A 41 36.72 8.46 -10.85
N VAL A 42 36.94 8.02 -12.11
CA VAL A 42 38.21 8.20 -12.84
C VAL A 42 37.84 8.84 -14.17
N LYS A 43 38.44 9.99 -14.45
CA LYS A 43 38.22 10.73 -15.69
C LYS A 43 38.34 9.82 -16.92
N ASP A 44 37.34 9.88 -17.80
CA ASP A 44 37.27 9.15 -19.08
C ASP A 44 37.21 7.61 -18.95
N LYS A 45 37.32 7.05 -17.72
CA LYS A 45 37.40 5.60 -17.51
C LYS A 45 36.24 5.02 -16.69
N LEU A 46 35.95 5.63 -15.55
CA LEU A 46 35.02 5.03 -14.60
C LEU A 46 34.02 6.07 -14.12
N PHE A 47 32.75 5.77 -14.30
CA PHE A 47 31.64 6.65 -13.94
C PHE A 47 30.68 5.92 -13.02
N PHE A 48 30.03 6.69 -12.17
CA PHE A 48 28.92 6.21 -11.36
C PHE A 48 27.67 7.06 -11.58
N PHE A 49 26.54 6.44 -11.36
CA PHE A 49 25.25 7.11 -11.30
C PHE A 49 24.39 6.47 -10.22
N VAL A 50 23.78 7.27 -9.36
CA VAL A 50 22.83 6.83 -8.34
C VAL A 50 21.57 7.69 -8.46
N ASN A 51 20.43 7.04 -8.43
CA ASN A 51 19.12 7.66 -8.33
C ASN A 51 18.36 7.04 -7.16
N GLY A 52 17.76 7.86 -6.33
CA GLY A 52 16.83 7.43 -5.28
C GLY A 52 15.50 8.18 -5.40
N GLU A 53 14.41 7.47 -5.31
CA GLU A 53 13.07 8.04 -5.31
C GLU A 53 12.23 7.39 -4.20
N MET A 54 11.46 8.22 -3.49
CA MET A 54 10.50 7.80 -2.49
C MET A 54 9.18 8.49 -2.76
N VAL A 55 8.13 7.70 -2.93
CA VAL A 55 6.76 8.17 -3.08
C VAL A 55 5.98 7.86 -1.81
N LYS A 56 5.33 8.84 -1.24
CA LYS A 56 4.39 8.71 -0.11
C LYS A 56 3.00 9.07 -0.56
N THR A 57 2.07 8.17 -0.33
CA THR A 57 0.65 8.38 -0.60
C THR A 57 -0.13 8.11 0.70
N PRO A 58 -0.41 9.15 1.49
CA PRO A 58 -1.28 9.02 2.65
C PRO A 58 -2.64 8.51 2.21
N THR A 59 -3.05 7.38 2.74
CA THR A 59 -4.29 6.71 2.35
C THR A 59 -5.05 6.27 3.61
N ILE A 60 -6.36 6.36 3.56
CA ILE A 60 -7.25 5.78 4.56
C ILE A 60 -7.84 4.53 3.93
N ALA A 61 -7.50 3.36 4.47
CA ALA A 61 -8.01 2.08 3.95
C ALA A 61 -9.51 1.94 4.17
N ASN A 62 -10.02 2.58 5.21
CA ASN A 62 -11.40 2.45 5.59
C ASN A 62 -11.92 3.76 6.19
N ARG A 63 -13.04 4.23 5.62
CA ARG A 63 -13.72 5.46 6.04
C ARG A 63 -14.85 5.23 7.02
N TRP A 64 -15.25 3.97 7.24
CA TRP A 64 -16.32 3.65 8.17
C TRP A 64 -15.91 3.96 9.60
N ARG A 65 -16.82 4.50 10.37
CA ARG A 65 -16.66 4.81 11.79
C ARG A 65 -17.88 4.33 12.56
N GLY A 66 -17.71 4.02 13.82
CA GLY A 66 -18.83 3.66 14.70
C GLY A 66 -19.77 4.83 14.90
N SER A 67 -21.02 4.51 15.19
CA SER A 67 -22.05 5.50 15.55
C SER A 67 -22.00 5.87 17.02
N GLU A 68 -22.52 7.04 17.38
CA GLU A 68 -22.70 7.44 18.77
C GLU A 68 -23.89 6.71 19.44
N ASN A 69 -24.94 6.44 18.67
CA ASN A 69 -26.24 5.98 19.18
C ASN A 69 -26.69 4.61 18.65
N GLY A 70 -25.88 3.92 17.86
CA GLY A 70 -26.23 2.64 17.24
C GLY A 70 -27.01 2.77 15.92
N VAL A 71 -27.22 3.99 15.42
CA VAL A 71 -27.87 4.22 14.13
C VAL A 71 -26.81 4.41 13.04
N GLY A 72 -26.82 3.51 12.06
CA GLY A 72 -25.94 3.57 10.93
C GLY A 72 -26.41 4.53 9.84
N ASN A 73 -25.45 5.06 9.04
CA ASN A 73 -25.73 5.90 7.88
C ASN A 73 -24.69 5.60 6.79
N ALA A 74 -25.13 4.93 5.73
CA ALA A 74 -24.26 4.51 4.64
C ALA A 74 -23.66 5.70 3.87
N ASP A 75 -24.40 6.77 3.66
CA ASP A 75 -23.97 7.94 2.89
C ASP A 75 -22.80 8.66 3.59
N ASN A 76 -22.77 8.62 4.92
CA ASN A 76 -21.76 9.23 5.75
C ASN A 76 -20.70 8.22 6.27
N TYR A 77 -20.73 6.97 5.83
CA TYR A 77 -19.84 5.90 6.29
C TYR A 77 -19.90 5.69 7.81
N ILE A 78 -21.12 5.73 8.39
CA ILE A 78 -21.35 5.48 9.80
C ILE A 78 -21.96 4.07 9.94
N SER A 79 -21.25 3.20 10.66
CA SER A 79 -21.72 1.87 11.02
C SER A 79 -22.72 1.96 12.17
N ARG A 80 -23.65 1.00 12.26
CA ARG A 80 -24.50 0.83 13.42
C ARG A 80 -23.77 0.40 14.69
N THR A 81 -22.55 -0.16 14.55
CA THR A 81 -21.69 -0.49 15.69
C THR A 81 -21.37 0.77 16.48
N LYS A 82 -21.60 0.76 17.78
CA LYS A 82 -21.37 1.94 18.61
C LYS A 82 -19.87 2.17 18.88
N LEU A 83 -19.47 3.43 18.91
CA LEU A 83 -18.12 3.83 19.29
C LEU A 83 -17.79 3.38 20.72
N SER A 84 -18.76 3.42 21.64
CA SER A 84 -18.60 2.94 23.01
C SER A 84 -18.23 1.46 23.07
N ASP A 85 -18.85 0.64 22.22
CA ASP A 85 -18.61 -0.80 22.21
C ASP A 85 -17.24 -1.12 21.61
N LEU A 86 -16.88 -0.44 20.52
CA LEU A 86 -15.52 -0.55 19.93
C LEU A 86 -14.45 -0.17 20.94
N LYS A 87 -14.65 0.93 21.67
CA LYS A 87 -13.73 1.36 22.72
C LYS A 87 -13.64 0.33 23.83
N THR A 88 -14.77 -0.17 24.31
CA THR A 88 -14.85 -1.18 25.39
C THR A 88 -14.09 -2.44 25.01
N VAL A 89 -14.28 -2.94 23.78
CA VAL A 89 -13.58 -4.13 23.28
C VAL A 89 -12.09 -3.86 23.18
N SER A 90 -11.68 -2.73 22.61
CA SER A 90 -10.26 -2.36 22.48
C SER A 90 -9.56 -2.26 23.85
N ASP A 91 -10.18 -1.57 24.79
CA ASP A 91 -9.65 -1.40 26.15
C ASP A 91 -9.57 -2.74 26.89
N PHE A 92 -10.60 -3.59 26.77
CA PHE A 92 -10.62 -4.92 27.39
C PHE A 92 -9.49 -5.80 26.87
N VAL A 93 -9.32 -5.87 25.56
CA VAL A 93 -8.30 -6.70 24.92
C VAL A 93 -6.89 -6.20 25.30
N LYS A 94 -6.69 -4.88 25.32
CA LYS A 94 -5.43 -4.27 25.72
C LYS A 94 -5.12 -4.54 27.20
N ASN A 95 -6.09 -4.35 28.09
CA ASN A 95 -5.86 -4.51 29.52
C ASN A 95 -5.69 -5.97 29.94
N LYS A 96 -6.42 -6.88 29.31
CA LYS A 96 -6.43 -8.30 29.70
C LYS A 96 -5.30 -9.09 29.03
N TYR A 97 -4.99 -8.78 27.77
CA TYR A 97 -4.09 -9.57 26.95
C TYR A 97 -2.84 -8.80 26.48
N GLY A 98 -2.76 -7.49 26.76
CA GLY A 98 -1.67 -6.63 26.29
C GLY A 98 -1.68 -6.38 24.77
N TYR A 99 -2.76 -6.78 24.08
CA TYR A 99 -2.83 -6.68 22.63
C TYR A 99 -3.42 -5.32 22.21
N ASP A 100 -2.73 -4.62 21.33
CA ASP A 100 -3.20 -3.37 20.71
C ASP A 100 -4.02 -3.69 19.47
N THR A 101 -5.29 -3.33 19.47
CA THR A 101 -6.20 -3.51 18.32
C THR A 101 -5.93 -2.52 17.17
N GLY A 102 -5.16 -1.46 17.42
CA GLY A 102 -5.05 -0.32 16.54
C GLY A 102 -6.30 0.55 16.53
N SER A 103 -6.32 1.54 15.64
CA SER A 103 -7.47 2.44 15.48
C SER A 103 -8.73 1.71 15.03
N PHE A 104 -9.87 2.21 15.42
CA PHE A 104 -11.19 1.81 14.93
C PHE A 104 -11.92 2.96 14.18
N THR A 105 -11.18 4.03 13.87
CA THR A 105 -11.64 5.13 13.03
C THR A 105 -10.53 5.51 12.06
N ASP A 106 -10.88 5.88 10.83
CA ASP A 106 -9.96 6.38 9.81
C ASP A 106 -8.67 5.54 9.72
N PHE A 107 -8.81 4.26 9.37
CA PHE A 107 -7.68 3.32 9.38
C PHE A 107 -6.54 3.83 8.50
N PRO A 108 -5.40 4.18 9.09
CA PRO A 108 -4.26 4.64 8.32
C PRO A 108 -3.72 3.49 7.47
N ALA A 109 -3.53 3.74 6.19
CA ALA A 109 -3.00 2.78 5.24
C ALA A 109 -2.04 3.45 4.27
N ASP A 110 -1.10 4.20 4.80
CA ASP A 110 -0.13 4.93 4.00
C ASP A 110 0.63 3.99 3.08
N GLU A 111 0.50 4.23 1.78
CA GLU A 111 1.26 3.52 0.77
C GLU A 111 2.61 4.20 0.59
N SER A 112 3.63 3.39 0.43
CA SER A 112 4.99 3.88 0.16
C SER A 112 5.64 3.09 -0.96
N ASN A 113 6.35 3.80 -1.83
CA ASN A 113 7.14 3.21 -2.90
C ASN A 113 8.55 3.78 -2.83
N TYR A 114 9.54 2.89 -2.79
CA TYR A 114 10.96 3.25 -2.80
C TYR A 114 11.61 2.67 -4.05
N LYS A 115 12.40 3.48 -4.72
CA LYS A 115 13.18 3.06 -5.88
C LYS A 115 14.61 3.53 -5.71
N LEU A 116 15.53 2.62 -5.94
CA LEU A 116 16.96 2.91 -5.98
C LEU A 116 17.53 2.33 -7.26
N LEU A 117 18.32 3.13 -7.96
CA LEU A 117 19.14 2.71 -9.08
C LEU A 117 20.57 3.10 -8.79
N ALA A 118 21.48 2.14 -8.88
CA ALA A 118 22.92 2.39 -8.87
C ALA A 118 23.52 1.81 -10.16
N ARG A 119 24.40 2.56 -10.80
CA ARG A 119 25.06 2.17 -12.04
C ARG A 119 26.53 2.55 -12.01
N ILE A 120 27.34 1.67 -12.51
CA ILE A 120 28.76 1.89 -12.77
C ILE A 120 28.99 1.62 -14.26
N ASP A 121 29.63 2.58 -14.93
CA ASP A 121 30.08 2.44 -16.30
C ASP A 121 31.62 2.49 -16.30
N TRP A 122 32.22 1.42 -16.81
CA TRP A 122 33.67 1.27 -16.84
C TRP A 122 34.17 1.05 -18.26
N ASN A 123 34.93 2.01 -18.78
CA ASN A 123 35.70 1.88 -20.00
C ASN A 123 37.01 1.14 -19.66
N ILE A 124 36.98 -0.19 -19.70
CA ILE A 124 38.14 -1.04 -19.35
C ILE A 124 39.29 -0.76 -20.29
N THR A 125 38.96 -0.75 -21.58
CA THR A 125 39.86 -0.35 -22.67
C THR A 125 39.05 0.38 -23.75
N ASP A 126 39.68 0.88 -24.80
CA ASP A 126 39.00 1.48 -25.95
C ASP A 126 38.10 0.48 -26.71
N LYS A 127 38.32 -0.82 -26.48
CA LYS A 127 37.53 -1.90 -27.10
C LYS A 127 36.54 -2.58 -26.18
N HIS A 128 36.63 -2.40 -24.86
CA HIS A 128 35.82 -3.09 -23.87
C HIS A 128 35.16 -2.12 -22.91
N ARG A 129 33.84 -2.14 -22.85
CA ARG A 129 33.03 -1.33 -21.94
C ARG A 129 32.12 -2.23 -21.11
N LEU A 130 32.12 -2.01 -19.81
CA LEU A 130 31.27 -2.71 -18.85
C LEU A 130 30.30 -1.73 -18.23
N ALA A 131 29.04 -2.13 -18.15
CA ALA A 131 28.04 -1.48 -17.31
C ALA A 131 27.49 -2.47 -16.28
N LEU A 132 27.56 -2.09 -15.02
CA LEU A 132 26.88 -2.75 -13.91
C LEU A 132 25.70 -1.90 -13.47
N ARG A 133 24.54 -2.51 -13.32
CA ARG A 133 23.34 -1.82 -12.86
C ARG A 133 22.64 -2.64 -11.78
N TYR A 134 22.33 -1.98 -10.69
CA TYR A 134 21.48 -2.51 -9.63
C TYR A 134 20.24 -1.68 -9.51
N ASN A 135 19.06 -2.32 -9.53
CA ASN A 135 17.78 -1.70 -9.26
C ASN A 135 17.16 -2.36 -8.04
N TYR A 136 16.62 -1.53 -7.17
CA TYR A 136 15.79 -1.96 -6.05
C TYR A 136 14.48 -1.20 -6.08
N THR A 137 13.38 -1.93 -5.97
CA THR A 137 12.05 -1.35 -5.82
C THR A 137 11.36 -2.02 -4.65
N LYS A 138 10.82 -1.22 -3.76
CA LYS A 138 9.95 -1.68 -2.67
C LYS A 138 8.63 -0.95 -2.77
N ASN A 139 7.53 -1.71 -2.78
CA ASN A 139 6.18 -1.18 -2.74
C ASN A 139 5.43 -1.81 -1.57
N ARG A 140 4.71 -0.99 -0.79
CA ARG A 140 3.81 -1.44 0.27
C ARG A 140 2.40 -0.94 -0.02
N ARG A 141 1.45 -1.87 0.01
CA ARG A 141 0.03 -1.59 -0.11
C ARG A 141 -0.75 -2.29 1.00
N TRP A 142 -1.72 -1.59 1.57
CA TRP A 142 -2.58 -2.12 2.61
C TRP A 142 -3.86 -2.71 2.04
N SER A 143 -4.35 -3.76 2.69
CA SER A 143 -5.61 -4.42 2.39
C SER A 143 -6.43 -4.62 3.66
N SER A 144 -7.73 -4.43 3.55
CA SER A 144 -8.67 -4.74 4.63
C SER A 144 -8.75 -6.24 4.85
N PRO A 145 -9.19 -6.69 6.06
CA PRO A 145 -9.41 -8.10 6.34
C PRO A 145 -10.41 -8.70 5.35
N ASN A 146 -10.20 -9.98 5.02
CA ASN A 146 -11.08 -10.68 4.12
C ASN A 146 -12.46 -10.91 4.77
N GLY A 147 -13.54 -10.48 4.11
CA GLY A 147 -14.91 -10.71 4.55
C GLY A 147 -15.41 -12.15 4.37
N THR A 148 -14.73 -12.97 3.55
CA THR A 148 -15.18 -14.35 3.24
C THR A 148 -15.02 -15.34 4.38
N SER A 149 -14.25 -15.00 5.41
CA SER A 149 -14.08 -15.82 6.62
C SER A 149 -15.09 -15.48 7.72
N MET A 150 -16.10 -14.68 7.44
CA MET A 150 -17.22 -14.49 8.35
C MET A 150 -18.06 -15.75 8.44
N ASP A 151 -18.71 -15.95 9.61
CA ASP A 151 -19.64 -17.05 9.82
C ASP A 151 -20.73 -17.06 8.73
N GLY A 152 -20.98 -18.25 8.17
CA GLY A 152 -21.88 -18.42 7.03
C GLY A 152 -21.20 -18.42 5.65
N GLY A 153 -19.90 -18.11 5.54
CA GLY A 153 -19.09 -18.30 4.32
C GLY A 153 -19.57 -17.57 3.06
N THR A 154 -20.57 -16.73 3.17
CA THR A 154 -21.08 -15.96 2.04
C THR A 154 -20.14 -14.80 1.74
N ARG A 155 -19.70 -14.71 0.50
CA ARG A 155 -19.07 -13.51 -0.08
C ARG A 155 -20.05 -12.33 -0.14
N ALA A 156 -21.13 -12.41 0.64
CA ALA A 156 -22.16 -11.41 0.65
C ALA A 156 -21.63 -10.08 1.14
N ALA A 157 -22.32 -9.06 0.81
CA ALA A 157 -22.19 -7.64 1.03
C ALA A 157 -21.76 -7.17 2.44
N ASN A 158 -21.56 -8.06 3.38
CA ASN A 158 -21.13 -7.77 4.74
C ASN A 158 -19.61 -7.88 4.85
N TYR A 159 -18.93 -6.90 4.28
CA TYR A 159 -17.53 -6.69 4.59
C TYR A 159 -17.37 -6.50 6.10
N ARG A 160 -16.22 -6.95 6.65
CA ARG A 160 -15.89 -6.76 8.08
C ARG A 160 -15.89 -5.29 8.54
N THR A 161 -16.10 -4.38 7.62
CA THR A 161 -16.27 -2.95 7.86
C THR A 161 -17.29 -2.41 6.87
N SER A 162 -18.47 -2.10 7.37
CA SER A 162 -19.65 -1.73 6.58
C SER A 162 -20.66 -1.01 7.46
N LEU A 163 -21.86 -0.77 6.93
CA LEU A 163 -23.00 -0.28 7.71
C LEU A 163 -23.29 -1.15 8.95
N TYR A 164 -23.04 -2.46 8.87
CA TYR A 164 -23.42 -3.46 9.86
C TYR A 164 -22.28 -3.98 10.71
N SER A 165 -21.04 -3.73 10.36
CA SER A 165 -19.88 -4.29 11.03
C SER A 165 -18.72 -3.33 11.06
N MET A 166 -17.88 -3.47 12.09
CA MET A 166 -16.62 -2.73 12.22
C MET A 166 -15.49 -3.69 12.51
N SER A 167 -14.29 -3.34 12.04
CA SER A 167 -13.05 -4.01 12.38
C SER A 167 -12.05 -3.03 12.99
N PHE A 168 -10.95 -3.52 13.51
CA PHE A 168 -9.85 -2.70 14.03
C PHE A 168 -8.68 -2.65 13.03
N ALA A 169 -7.91 -1.59 13.06
CA ALA A 169 -6.85 -1.35 12.09
C ALA A 169 -5.78 -2.46 12.07
N ASN A 170 -5.46 -3.06 13.21
CA ASN A 170 -4.47 -4.14 13.28
C ASN A 170 -4.97 -5.49 12.72
N SER A 171 -6.25 -5.58 12.34
CA SER A 171 -6.75 -6.71 11.54
C SER A 171 -6.41 -6.62 10.06
N MET A 172 -5.92 -5.47 9.58
CA MET A 172 -5.44 -5.30 8.21
C MET A 172 -4.10 -5.99 7.99
N TYR A 173 -3.81 -6.24 6.72
CA TYR A 173 -2.50 -6.73 6.31
C TYR A 173 -1.93 -5.86 5.19
N ALA A 174 -0.62 -5.79 5.12
CA ALA A 174 0.09 -5.17 4.02
C ALA A 174 0.65 -6.23 3.07
N GLN A 175 0.76 -5.86 1.81
CA GLN A 175 1.49 -6.61 0.80
C GLN A 175 2.75 -5.83 0.46
N ASP A 176 3.89 -6.42 0.72
CA ASP A 176 5.22 -5.86 0.48
C ASP A 176 5.85 -6.56 -0.71
N ASN A 177 6.00 -5.83 -1.82
CA ASN A 177 6.69 -6.30 -3.00
C ASN A 177 8.09 -5.72 -3.02
N ASN A 178 9.11 -6.57 -2.92
CA ASN A 178 10.51 -6.18 -3.01
C ASN A 178 11.12 -6.81 -4.26
N VAL A 179 11.69 -5.99 -5.13
CA VAL A 179 12.35 -6.43 -6.37
C VAL A 179 13.79 -5.97 -6.36
N HIS A 180 14.70 -6.92 -6.52
CA HIS A 180 16.12 -6.68 -6.71
C HIS A 180 16.49 -7.14 -8.11
N THR A 181 17.16 -6.31 -8.87
CA THR A 181 17.67 -6.66 -10.20
C THR A 181 19.13 -6.20 -10.33
N LEU A 182 19.97 -7.14 -10.68
CA LEU A 182 21.38 -6.88 -11.00
C LEU A 182 21.60 -7.22 -12.48
N SER A 183 22.14 -6.28 -13.24
CA SER A 183 22.48 -6.46 -14.65
C SER A 183 23.96 -6.20 -14.88
N PHE A 184 24.56 -7.07 -15.66
CA PHE A 184 25.94 -6.98 -16.14
C PHE A 184 25.88 -6.91 -17.67
N ASP A 185 26.46 -5.89 -18.26
CA ASP A 185 26.49 -5.67 -19.71
C ASP A 185 27.93 -5.36 -20.15
N LEU A 186 28.55 -6.31 -20.84
CA LEU A 186 29.91 -6.18 -21.38
C LEU A 186 29.86 -6.06 -22.91
N ASN A 187 30.22 -4.91 -23.41
CA ASN A 187 30.34 -4.64 -24.83
C ASN A 187 31.83 -4.69 -25.23
N SER A 188 32.12 -5.54 -26.22
CA SER A 188 33.50 -5.79 -26.68
C SER A 188 33.59 -5.69 -28.19
N ARG A 189 34.53 -4.86 -28.69
CA ARG A 189 34.94 -4.85 -30.08
C ARG A 189 36.16 -5.77 -30.24
N LEU A 190 35.93 -6.99 -30.69
CA LEU A 190 36.96 -8.02 -30.77
C LEU A 190 37.93 -7.74 -31.95
N THR A 191 37.38 -7.34 -33.07
CA THR A 191 38.13 -6.88 -34.27
C THR A 191 37.45 -5.65 -34.85
N ASP A 192 37.94 -5.10 -35.94
CA ASP A 192 37.32 -3.96 -36.62
C ASP A 192 35.96 -4.32 -37.22
N ASN A 193 35.73 -5.59 -37.51
CA ASN A 193 34.50 -6.10 -38.11
C ASN A 193 33.64 -6.96 -37.19
N ILE A 194 34.10 -7.24 -35.96
CA ILE A 194 33.39 -8.14 -35.02
C ILE A 194 33.20 -7.44 -33.69
N SER A 195 31.96 -7.29 -33.30
CA SER A 195 31.56 -6.83 -31.95
C SER A 195 30.75 -7.88 -31.26
N ASN A 196 30.85 -7.96 -29.93
CA ASN A 196 30.11 -8.85 -29.08
C ASN A 196 29.53 -8.08 -27.91
N GLN A 197 28.29 -8.45 -27.52
CA GLN A 197 27.67 -8.01 -26.28
C GLN A 197 27.34 -9.25 -25.44
N PHE A 198 27.81 -9.24 -24.20
CA PHE A 198 27.43 -10.21 -23.20
C PHE A 198 26.57 -9.53 -22.14
N LEU A 199 25.29 -9.95 -22.05
CA LEU A 199 24.33 -9.45 -21.08
C LEU A 199 23.90 -10.56 -20.14
N ALA A 200 24.06 -10.35 -18.84
CA ALA A 200 23.54 -11.20 -17.79
C ALA A 200 22.67 -10.39 -16.84
N THR A 201 21.50 -10.90 -16.52
CA THR A 201 20.58 -10.25 -15.57
C THR A 201 20.10 -11.27 -14.56
N TRP A 202 20.17 -10.89 -13.29
CA TRP A 202 19.59 -11.62 -12.17
C TRP A 202 18.51 -10.77 -11.52
N SER A 203 17.36 -11.38 -11.21
CA SER A 203 16.27 -10.72 -10.51
C SER A 203 15.74 -11.60 -9.39
N LYS A 204 15.45 -10.97 -8.24
CA LYS A 204 14.78 -11.59 -7.11
C LYS A 204 13.55 -10.76 -6.77
N LEU A 205 12.40 -11.43 -6.75
CA LEU A 205 11.13 -10.89 -6.32
C LEU A 205 10.73 -11.56 -5.00
N ASP A 206 10.52 -10.77 -3.97
CA ASP A 206 9.93 -11.20 -2.70
C ASP A 206 8.56 -10.51 -2.54
N ASP A 207 7.50 -11.30 -2.55
CA ASP A 207 6.12 -10.84 -2.30
C ASP A 207 5.69 -11.39 -0.94
N ILE A 208 5.61 -10.52 0.06
CA ILE A 208 5.43 -10.90 1.46
C ILE A 208 4.20 -10.18 2.02
N ARG A 209 3.36 -10.93 2.73
CA ARG A 209 2.32 -10.33 3.57
C ARG A 209 2.89 -9.98 4.92
N SER A 210 2.63 -8.76 5.37
CA SER A 210 3.00 -8.27 6.70
C SER A 210 1.80 -7.66 7.40
N SER A 211 1.88 -7.49 8.70
CA SER A 211 0.84 -6.85 9.51
C SER A 211 1.50 -5.98 10.57
N ASN A 212 0.79 -4.96 11.04
CA ASN A 212 1.17 -4.21 12.23
C ASN A 212 0.73 -4.92 13.53
N SER A 213 -0.02 -6.02 13.39
CA SER A 213 -0.48 -6.85 14.49
C SER A 213 0.66 -7.71 15.06
N SER A 214 0.60 -7.98 16.35
CA SER A 214 1.30 -9.11 16.98
C SER A 214 0.46 -10.39 16.85
N GLU A 215 1.03 -11.54 17.21
CA GLU A 215 0.27 -12.80 17.24
C GLU A 215 -0.87 -12.71 18.24
N PHE A 216 -2.09 -12.81 17.73
CA PHE A 216 -3.32 -12.77 18.51
C PHE A 216 -4.42 -13.53 17.76
N PRO A 217 -5.31 -14.27 18.44
CA PRO A 217 -6.43 -14.95 17.80
C PRO A 217 -7.32 -13.96 17.05
N PHE A 218 -7.79 -14.36 15.87
CA PHE A 218 -8.81 -13.60 15.15
C PHE A 218 -10.16 -13.86 15.79
N ILE A 219 -10.84 -12.82 16.27
CA ILE A 219 -12.09 -12.94 17.04
C ILE A 219 -13.15 -12.09 16.34
N ASP A 220 -14.26 -12.71 16.01
CA ASP A 220 -15.49 -12.03 15.57
C ASP A 220 -16.47 -11.98 16.76
N ILE A 221 -16.94 -10.77 17.09
CA ILE A 221 -17.98 -10.55 18.08
C ILE A 221 -19.27 -10.29 17.30
N LEU A 222 -20.22 -11.18 17.44
CA LEU A 222 -21.53 -11.06 16.81
C LEU A 222 -22.47 -10.34 17.79
N ASP A 223 -22.90 -9.15 17.40
CA ASP A 223 -23.84 -8.34 18.16
C ASP A 223 -25.18 -8.33 17.44
N GLY A 224 -25.94 -9.37 17.68
CA GLY A 224 -27.31 -9.53 17.18
C GLY A 224 -27.46 -9.56 15.67
N GLY A 225 -28.14 -10.54 15.23
CA GLY A 225 -28.88 -10.74 14.04
C GLY A 225 -28.32 -10.20 12.72
N GLN A 226 -27.54 -10.95 12.06
CA GLN A 226 -27.07 -10.59 10.74
C GLN A 226 -27.28 -11.69 9.72
N LYS A 227 -27.98 -12.73 10.10
CA LYS A 227 -28.14 -13.88 9.24
C LYS A 227 -29.50 -13.85 8.60
N SER A 228 -29.61 -13.23 7.44
CA SER A 228 -30.67 -13.60 6.52
C SER A 228 -30.17 -14.70 5.58
N VAL A 229 -31.05 -15.57 5.18
CA VAL A 229 -30.78 -16.69 4.28
C VAL A 229 -30.21 -16.22 2.93
N ASP A 230 -30.45 -14.99 2.56
CA ASP A 230 -29.99 -14.32 1.34
C ASP A 230 -28.77 -13.43 1.56
N GLY A 231 -28.19 -13.42 2.76
CA GLY A 231 -27.01 -12.62 3.09
C GLY A 231 -27.28 -11.14 3.27
N LYS A 232 -28.53 -10.73 3.34
CA LYS A 232 -28.94 -9.38 3.69
C LYS A 232 -29.19 -9.30 5.19
N ALA A 233 -28.71 -8.24 5.81
CA ALA A 233 -29.05 -7.97 7.20
C ALA A 233 -30.48 -7.50 7.31
N ASP A 234 -31.20 -7.94 8.36
CA ASP A 234 -32.45 -7.35 8.68
C ASP A 234 -32.32 -5.88 9.01
N ALA A 235 -33.27 -5.07 8.57
CA ALA A 235 -33.21 -3.62 8.68
C ALA A 235 -33.14 -3.13 10.13
N ASP A 236 -33.61 -3.90 11.07
CA ASP A 236 -33.57 -3.62 12.51
C ASP A 236 -32.41 -4.32 13.23
N GLY A 237 -31.68 -5.20 12.54
CA GLY A 237 -30.54 -5.93 13.11
C GLY A 237 -30.92 -6.97 14.14
N THR A 238 -32.16 -7.40 14.18
CA THR A 238 -32.63 -8.50 15.03
C THR A 238 -32.47 -9.85 14.31
N ASP A 239 -32.12 -10.88 15.05
CA ASP A 239 -32.18 -12.26 14.55
C ASP A 239 -33.66 -12.69 14.49
N ASN A 240 -34.09 -13.18 13.37
CA ASN A 240 -35.31 -13.95 13.23
C ASN A 240 -35.02 -15.45 13.24
#